data_719d56c00ce890969704b194340b2f1a
#
_entry.id   719d56c00ce890969704b194340b2f1a
#
_cell.length_a   1.000
_cell.length_b   1.000
_cell.length_c   1.000
_cell.angle_alpha   90.00
_cell.angle_beta   90.00
_cell.angle_gamma   90.00
#
_symmetry.space_group_name_H-M   'P 1'
#
loop_
_entity.id
_entity.type
_entity.pdbx_description
1 polymer ?
#
loop_
_entity_poly.entity_id
_entity_poly.type
_entity_poly.pdbx_seq_one_letter_code
_entity_poly.pdbx_strand_id
1 'polypeptide(L)'
;TKPGEDVQKVQPTPTPAPQPTPEPVSRRGTAEPIPESVRASMQGKSMKTNSNITYDDLRYLTIPHYDFNYNVVTGHLVVADDVAEEVLDIFAELFDAKYPIERMELIDKYNADDFTSIEYNNTSAFNYRVVSTGSGKLSNHAYGRAIDINPQQNPYVYRNGTGAHENAREFWQRDVSKWSREIDRAAYIGNET
;
A
#
# COMPACT_ATOMS: atom_id res chain seq x y z
N THR A 1 33.96 -36.08 -63.29
CA THR A 1 33.35 -36.39 -61.97
C THR A 1 33.26 -35.08 -61.21
N LYS A 2 32.01 -34.53 -61.08
CA LYS A 2 31.69 -33.37 -60.21
C LYS A 2 31.35 -33.92 -58.80
N PRO A 3 31.79 -33.26 -57.71
CA PRO A 3 31.30 -33.62 -56.36
C PRO A 3 29.89 -33.06 -56.17
N GLY A 4 29.04 -33.89 -55.51
CA GLY A 4 27.66 -33.54 -55.20
C GLY A 4 27.57 -32.50 -54.09
N GLU A 5 26.63 -31.57 -54.23
CA GLU A 5 26.23 -30.61 -53.21
C GLU A 5 25.37 -31.30 -52.15
N ASP A 6 25.84 -31.32 -50.93
CA ASP A 6 25.11 -31.82 -49.75
C ASP A 6 24.12 -30.74 -49.29
N VAL A 7 22.84 -30.92 -49.63
CA VAL A 7 21.77 -30.02 -49.22
C VAL A 7 21.37 -30.35 -47.77
N GLN A 8 21.91 -29.60 -46.81
CA GLN A 8 21.46 -29.68 -45.42
C GLN A 8 20.00 -29.26 -45.30
N LYS A 9 19.16 -30.21 -44.90
CA LYS A 9 17.76 -30.00 -44.51
C LYS A 9 17.68 -29.10 -43.28
N VAL A 10 17.32 -27.83 -43.48
CA VAL A 10 17.03 -26.91 -42.36
C VAL A 10 15.76 -27.42 -41.66
N GLN A 11 15.91 -27.80 -40.42
CA GLN A 11 14.81 -28.22 -39.55
C GLN A 11 14.05 -26.95 -39.13
N PRO A 12 12.70 -26.88 -39.23
CA PRO A 12 11.95 -25.69 -38.81
C PRO A 12 12.08 -25.49 -37.31
N THR A 13 12.45 -24.29 -36.90
CA THR A 13 12.51 -23.84 -35.52
C THR A 13 11.10 -23.92 -34.90
N PRO A 14 10.90 -24.55 -33.74
CA PRO A 14 9.58 -24.62 -33.13
C PRO A 14 9.05 -23.20 -32.82
N THR A 15 7.85 -22.92 -33.27
CA THR A 15 7.13 -21.70 -32.94
C THR A 15 6.92 -21.65 -31.41
N PRO A 16 7.28 -20.51 -30.74
CA PRO A 16 7.02 -20.38 -29.31
C PRO A 16 5.52 -20.58 -29.02
N ALA A 17 5.21 -21.34 -27.98
CA ALA A 17 3.85 -21.47 -27.52
C ALA A 17 3.30 -20.09 -27.11
N PRO A 18 2.01 -19.76 -27.37
CA PRO A 18 1.42 -18.51 -26.96
C PRO A 18 1.56 -18.35 -25.45
N GLN A 19 2.14 -17.23 -25.02
CA GLN A 19 2.16 -16.87 -23.60
C GLN A 19 0.73 -16.72 -23.12
N PRO A 20 0.40 -17.22 -21.91
CA PRO A 20 -0.93 -17.04 -21.34
C PRO A 20 -1.22 -15.53 -21.26
N THR A 21 -2.36 -15.12 -21.81
CA THR A 21 -2.88 -13.75 -21.66
C THR A 21 -3.03 -13.49 -20.15
N PRO A 22 -2.48 -12.40 -19.62
CA PRO A 22 -2.66 -12.08 -18.21
C PRO A 22 -4.16 -11.98 -17.91
N GLU A 23 -4.62 -12.64 -16.87
CA GLU A 23 -6.00 -12.49 -16.41
C GLU A 23 -6.25 -11.02 -16.07
N PRO A 24 -7.46 -10.47 -16.34
CA PRO A 24 -7.79 -9.11 -16.00
C PRO A 24 -7.65 -8.94 -14.48
N VAL A 25 -6.82 -8.00 -14.05
CA VAL A 25 -6.66 -7.66 -12.63
C VAL A 25 -8.02 -7.21 -12.10
N SER A 26 -8.54 -7.92 -11.10
CA SER A 26 -9.75 -7.49 -10.42
C SER A 26 -9.49 -6.12 -9.78
N ARG A 27 -10.34 -5.14 -10.03
CA ARG A 27 -10.26 -3.79 -9.42
C ARG A 27 -10.47 -3.82 -7.90
N ARG A 28 -11.20 -4.83 -7.41
CA ARG A 28 -11.48 -5.03 -5.99
C ARG A 28 -10.55 -6.09 -5.43
N GLY A 29 -9.89 -5.76 -4.34
CA GLY A 29 -9.04 -6.67 -3.61
C GLY A 29 -9.80 -7.78 -2.88
N THR A 30 -9.09 -8.52 -2.05
CA THR A 30 -9.62 -9.59 -1.21
C THR A 30 -9.32 -9.34 0.26
N ALA A 31 -10.22 -9.80 1.14
CA ALA A 31 -10.02 -9.85 2.58
C ALA A 31 -10.00 -11.32 3.02
N GLU A 32 -9.02 -11.69 3.83
CA GLU A 32 -8.89 -13.04 4.36
C GLU A 32 -8.39 -13.04 5.81
N PRO A 33 -8.57 -14.13 6.57
CA PRO A 33 -7.89 -14.29 7.84
C PRO A 33 -6.39 -14.10 7.68
N ILE A 34 -5.74 -13.49 8.67
CA ILE A 34 -4.30 -13.20 8.56
C ILE A 34 -3.51 -14.50 8.41
N PRO A 35 -2.75 -14.67 7.30
CA PRO A 35 -1.94 -15.87 7.06
C PRO A 35 -0.88 -16.07 8.14
N GLU A 36 -0.50 -17.31 8.42
CA GLU A 36 0.47 -17.62 9.49
C GLU A 36 1.83 -16.94 9.28
N SER A 37 2.30 -16.85 8.03
CA SER A 37 3.54 -16.13 7.71
C SER A 37 3.46 -14.64 8.05
N VAL A 38 2.29 -14.03 7.86
CA VAL A 38 2.03 -12.63 8.20
C VAL A 38 1.92 -12.47 9.72
N ARG A 39 1.20 -13.38 10.42
CA ARG A 39 1.16 -13.39 11.90
C ARG A 39 2.56 -13.43 12.50
N ALA A 40 3.44 -14.30 11.95
CA ALA A 40 4.82 -14.40 12.39
C ALA A 40 5.61 -13.09 12.21
N SER A 41 5.35 -12.35 11.13
CA SER A 41 6.00 -11.05 10.88
C SER A 41 5.48 -9.94 11.79
N MET A 42 4.21 -9.99 12.18
CA MET A 42 3.55 -9.01 13.05
C MET A 42 3.90 -9.20 14.54
N GLN A 43 4.19 -10.44 14.94
CA GLN A 43 4.40 -10.81 16.34
C GLN A 43 5.54 -10.02 16.98
N GLY A 44 5.24 -9.27 18.05
CA GLY A 44 6.19 -8.41 18.77
C GLY A 44 6.49 -7.07 18.07
N LYS A 45 5.99 -6.86 16.85
CA LYS A 45 6.11 -5.60 16.08
C LYS A 45 4.77 -4.85 16.11
N SER A 46 3.99 -4.90 15.05
CA SER A 46 2.66 -4.27 15.02
C SER A 46 1.67 -4.96 15.96
N MET A 47 1.78 -6.28 16.16
CA MET A 47 1.01 -7.03 17.16
C MET A 47 1.83 -7.22 18.43
N LYS A 48 1.49 -6.50 19.50
CA LYS A 48 2.17 -6.60 20.80
C LYS A 48 1.63 -7.77 21.62
N THR A 49 2.47 -8.32 22.50
CA THR A 49 2.09 -9.44 23.40
C THR A 49 1.00 -9.09 24.42
N ASN A 50 0.86 -7.81 24.75
CA ASN A 50 -0.15 -7.26 25.65
C ASN A 50 -1.31 -6.59 24.91
N SER A 51 -1.48 -6.86 23.61
CA SER A 51 -2.60 -6.35 22.82
C SER A 51 -3.93 -6.92 23.35
N ASN A 52 -4.95 -6.07 23.42
CA ASN A 52 -6.33 -6.49 23.62
C ASN A 52 -7.07 -6.79 22.30
N ILE A 53 -6.35 -6.68 21.18
CA ILE A 53 -6.80 -7.08 19.85
C ILE A 53 -6.12 -8.41 19.51
N THR A 54 -6.87 -9.32 18.92
CA THR A 54 -6.41 -10.63 18.46
C THR A 54 -6.32 -10.68 16.95
N TYR A 55 -5.67 -11.70 16.39
CA TYR A 55 -5.63 -11.89 14.94
C TYR A 55 -7.02 -12.17 14.33
N ASP A 56 -7.96 -12.70 15.12
CA ASP A 56 -9.32 -12.99 14.67
C ASP A 56 -10.17 -11.72 14.52
N ASP A 57 -9.80 -10.63 15.22
CA ASP A 57 -10.44 -9.31 15.11
C ASP A 57 -9.98 -8.55 13.85
N LEU A 58 -9.03 -9.11 13.09
CA LEU A 58 -8.37 -8.45 11.97
C LEU A 58 -8.50 -9.26 10.68
N ARG A 59 -8.38 -8.56 9.53
CA ARG A 59 -8.29 -9.15 8.19
C ARG A 59 -7.06 -8.64 7.46
N TYR A 60 -6.47 -9.55 6.71
CA TYR A 60 -5.40 -9.26 5.75
C TYR A 60 -6.02 -8.94 4.40
N LEU A 61 -5.73 -7.76 3.91
CA LEU A 61 -6.22 -7.27 2.63
C LEU A 61 -5.13 -7.35 1.57
N THR A 62 -5.50 -7.85 0.40
CA THR A 62 -4.69 -7.81 -0.82
C THR A 62 -5.37 -6.88 -1.81
N ILE A 63 -4.75 -5.73 -2.13
CA ILE A 63 -5.39 -4.60 -2.79
C ILE A 63 -4.61 -4.21 -4.04
N PRO A 64 -5.22 -4.28 -5.26
CA PRO A 64 -4.64 -3.71 -6.45
C PRO A 64 -4.70 -2.18 -6.39
N HIS A 65 -3.63 -1.50 -6.79
CA HIS A 65 -3.58 -0.05 -6.87
C HIS A 65 -2.62 0.42 -7.96
N TYR A 66 -2.72 1.68 -8.36
CA TYR A 66 -1.73 2.31 -9.22
C TYR A 66 -0.57 2.85 -8.39
N ASP A 67 0.67 2.50 -8.77
CA ASP A 67 1.86 3.12 -8.19
C ASP A 67 2.08 4.55 -8.74
N PHE A 68 3.13 5.23 -8.29
CA PHE A 68 3.49 6.57 -8.77
C PHE A 68 3.98 6.61 -10.24
N ASN A 69 4.15 5.47 -10.89
CA ASN A 69 4.40 5.36 -12.32
C ASN A 69 3.15 4.92 -13.10
N TYR A 70 1.99 4.87 -12.43
CA TYR A 70 0.72 4.36 -12.96
C TYR A 70 0.76 2.90 -13.42
N ASN A 71 1.68 2.09 -12.88
CA ASN A 71 1.60 0.64 -13.03
C ASN A 71 0.60 0.07 -12.02
N VAL A 72 -0.15 -0.94 -12.45
CA VAL A 72 -0.99 -1.71 -11.52
C VAL A 72 -0.09 -2.65 -10.73
N VAL A 73 -0.10 -2.48 -9.42
CA VAL A 73 0.66 -3.29 -8.46
C VAL A 73 -0.26 -3.77 -7.34
N THR A 74 0.22 -4.69 -6.52
CA THR A 74 -0.52 -5.23 -5.38
C THR A 74 0.08 -4.73 -4.08
N GLY A 75 -0.77 -4.16 -3.21
CA GLY A 75 -0.43 -3.77 -1.87
C GLY A 75 -1.16 -4.60 -0.81
N HIS A 76 -0.76 -4.42 0.44
CA HIS A 76 -1.32 -5.18 1.56
C HIS A 76 -1.57 -4.28 2.76
N LEU A 77 -2.74 -4.46 3.38
CA LEU A 77 -3.11 -3.83 4.64
C LEU A 77 -3.61 -4.87 5.63
N VAL A 78 -3.57 -4.52 6.91
CA VAL A 78 -4.30 -5.23 7.97
C VAL A 78 -5.25 -4.23 8.61
N VAL A 79 -6.54 -4.57 8.64
CA VAL A 79 -7.61 -3.73 9.19
C VAL A 79 -8.53 -4.54 10.08
N ALA A 80 -9.41 -3.89 10.86
CA ALA A 80 -10.42 -4.58 11.63
C ALA A 80 -11.36 -5.38 10.73
N ASP A 81 -11.80 -6.56 11.21
CA ASP A 81 -12.68 -7.46 10.47
C ASP A 81 -13.95 -6.77 9.96
N ASP A 82 -14.61 -6.07 10.85
CA ASP A 82 -15.92 -5.44 10.59
C ASP A 82 -15.89 -4.23 9.64
N VAL A 83 -14.71 -3.72 9.27
CA VAL A 83 -14.55 -2.65 8.26
C VAL A 83 -13.84 -3.13 6.99
N ALA A 84 -13.41 -4.39 6.94
CA ALA A 84 -12.57 -4.90 5.86
C ALA A 84 -13.22 -4.77 4.48
N GLU A 85 -14.51 -5.12 4.36
CA GLU A 85 -15.25 -5.03 3.10
C GLU A 85 -15.45 -3.58 2.64
N GLU A 86 -15.75 -2.66 3.58
CA GLU A 86 -15.87 -1.23 3.29
C GLU A 86 -14.53 -0.64 2.80
N VAL A 87 -13.43 -1.04 3.43
CA VAL A 87 -12.08 -0.63 3.01
C VAL A 87 -11.79 -1.13 1.59
N LEU A 88 -12.13 -2.38 1.25
CA LEU A 88 -11.97 -2.89 -0.11
C LEU A 88 -12.78 -2.09 -1.14
N ASP A 89 -14.00 -1.67 -0.79
CA ASP A 89 -14.83 -0.85 -1.67
C ASP A 89 -14.23 0.54 -1.89
N ILE A 90 -13.71 1.19 -0.83
CA ILE A 90 -12.99 2.46 -0.92
C ILE A 90 -11.78 2.35 -1.86
N PHE A 91 -10.96 1.31 -1.69
CA PHE A 91 -9.80 1.14 -2.57
C PHE A 91 -10.17 0.75 -4.01
N ALA A 92 -11.32 0.09 -4.24
CA ALA A 92 -11.84 -0.13 -5.57
C ALA A 92 -12.27 1.18 -6.26
N GLU A 93 -12.85 2.12 -5.52
CA GLU A 93 -13.17 3.47 -6.03
C GLU A 93 -11.88 4.27 -6.34
N LEU A 94 -10.88 4.20 -5.47
CA LEU A 94 -9.56 4.82 -5.73
C LEU A 94 -8.88 4.20 -6.96
N PHE A 95 -9.01 2.89 -7.16
CA PHE A 95 -8.52 2.21 -8.36
C PHE A 95 -9.23 2.72 -9.63
N ASP A 96 -10.56 2.80 -9.62
CA ASP A 96 -11.36 3.31 -10.75
C ASP A 96 -11.00 4.78 -11.08
N ALA A 97 -10.72 5.58 -10.06
CA ALA A 97 -10.25 6.96 -10.20
C ALA A 97 -8.77 7.06 -10.63
N LYS A 98 -8.06 5.93 -10.75
CA LYS A 98 -6.60 5.86 -10.97
C LYS A 98 -5.81 6.68 -9.95
N TYR A 99 -6.29 6.74 -8.71
CA TYR A 99 -5.59 7.43 -7.63
C TYR A 99 -4.26 6.71 -7.34
N PRO A 100 -3.11 7.42 -7.44
CA PRO A 100 -1.82 6.78 -7.27
C PRO A 100 -1.46 6.62 -5.78
N ILE A 101 -0.94 5.45 -5.43
CA ILE A 101 -0.43 5.13 -4.09
C ILE A 101 1.00 4.65 -4.24
N GLU A 102 1.97 5.35 -3.62
CA GLU A 102 3.38 5.05 -3.85
C GLU A 102 3.77 3.67 -3.33
N ARG A 103 3.33 3.36 -2.10
CA ARG A 103 3.57 2.07 -1.43
C ARG A 103 2.36 1.69 -0.60
N MET A 104 2.11 0.41 -0.48
CA MET A 104 1.09 -0.14 0.41
C MET A 104 1.61 -1.46 0.96
N GLU A 105 2.37 -1.38 2.04
CA GLU A 105 3.07 -2.50 2.65
C GLU A 105 2.75 -2.57 4.14
N LEU A 106 2.78 -3.78 4.72
CA LEU A 106 2.60 -3.92 6.16
C LEU A 106 3.68 -3.14 6.90
N ILE A 107 3.28 -2.43 7.94
CA ILE A 107 4.18 -1.60 8.76
C ILE A 107 5.30 -2.42 9.42
N ASP A 108 5.11 -3.73 9.52
CA ASP A 108 6.08 -4.69 10.06
C ASP A 108 7.36 -4.76 9.25
N LYS A 109 7.31 -4.41 7.95
CA LYS A 109 8.49 -4.23 7.09
C LYS A 109 9.40 -3.11 7.61
N TYR A 110 8.82 -2.13 8.29
CA TYR A 110 9.49 -0.99 8.91
C TYR A 110 9.62 -1.17 10.44
N ASN A 111 9.62 -2.43 10.93
CA ASN A 111 9.66 -2.78 12.36
C ASN A 111 8.54 -2.14 13.20
N ALA A 112 7.37 -1.89 12.60
CA ALA A 112 6.24 -1.19 13.19
C ALA A 112 6.59 0.25 13.65
N ASP A 113 7.61 0.86 13.04
CA ASP A 113 7.99 2.24 13.26
C ASP A 113 7.30 3.17 12.26
N ASP A 114 6.36 3.98 12.77
CA ASP A 114 5.58 4.90 11.93
C ASP A 114 6.48 5.94 11.24
N PHE A 115 7.53 6.41 11.92
CA PHE A 115 8.39 7.44 11.38
C PHE A 115 9.10 6.94 10.12
N THR A 116 9.71 5.78 10.21
CA THR A 116 10.35 5.12 9.07
C THR A 116 9.34 4.80 7.96
N SER A 117 8.15 4.28 8.32
CA SER A 117 7.10 3.99 7.34
C SER A 117 6.69 5.24 6.55
N ILE A 118 6.53 6.39 7.23
CA ILE A 118 6.18 7.67 6.60
C ILE A 118 7.34 8.20 5.74
N GLU A 119 8.61 8.00 6.14
CA GLU A 119 9.76 8.36 5.30
C GLU A 119 9.76 7.66 3.94
N TYR A 120 9.26 6.41 3.90
CA TYR A 120 9.07 5.66 2.67
C TYR A 120 7.73 5.95 1.97
N ASN A 121 6.95 6.93 2.44
CA ASN A 121 5.62 7.26 1.93
C ASN A 121 4.68 6.04 1.88
N ASN A 122 4.76 5.18 2.90
CA ASN A 122 4.04 3.93 2.93
C ASN A 122 2.61 4.12 3.44
N THR A 123 1.62 3.76 2.64
CA THR A 123 0.23 3.62 3.06
C THR A 123 0.13 2.44 4.01
N SER A 124 -0.35 2.67 5.23
CA SER A 124 -0.41 1.65 6.29
C SER A 124 -1.66 1.77 7.14
N ALA A 125 -2.03 0.70 7.84
CA ALA A 125 -3.23 0.66 8.67
C ALA A 125 -2.94 0.17 10.09
N PHE A 126 -3.05 -1.13 10.37
CA PHE A 126 -2.90 -1.66 11.72
C PHE A 126 -1.49 -1.48 12.29
N ASN A 127 -1.41 -0.88 13.48
CA ASN A 127 -0.21 -0.80 14.30
C ASN A 127 -0.62 -0.61 15.77
N TYR A 128 -0.40 -1.61 16.62
CA TYR A 128 -0.79 -1.55 18.03
C TYR A 128 0.15 -0.65 18.83
N ARG A 129 -0.23 0.61 18.96
CA ARG A 129 0.54 1.64 19.67
C ARG A 129 -0.36 2.70 20.31
N VAL A 130 0.19 3.43 21.26
CA VAL A 130 -0.42 4.65 21.78
C VAL A 130 -0.27 5.82 20.80
N VAL A 131 -1.11 6.82 20.92
CA VAL A 131 -0.97 8.05 20.14
C VAL A 131 0.31 8.81 20.54
N SER A 132 0.95 9.44 19.58
CA SER A 132 2.20 10.20 19.76
C SER A 132 2.04 11.48 20.63
N THR A 133 0.80 11.88 20.92
CA THR A 133 0.49 13.10 21.71
C THR A 133 0.77 12.99 23.22
N GLY A 134 1.26 11.82 23.69
CA GLY A 134 1.59 11.60 25.10
C GLY A 134 0.40 11.35 26.03
N SER A 135 -0.83 11.23 25.50
CA SER A 135 -2.03 10.99 26.32
C SER A 135 -2.14 9.57 26.90
N GLY A 136 -1.29 8.64 26.46
CA GLY A 136 -1.36 7.22 26.80
C GLY A 136 -2.54 6.45 26.19
N LYS A 137 -3.38 7.09 25.38
CA LYS A 137 -4.49 6.45 24.68
C LYS A 137 -3.98 5.64 23.48
N LEU A 138 -4.64 4.52 23.21
CA LEU A 138 -4.39 3.77 22.00
C LEU A 138 -4.79 4.59 20.75
N SER A 139 -3.98 4.50 19.71
CA SER A 139 -4.30 5.05 18.39
C SER A 139 -5.45 4.26 17.74
N ASN A 140 -6.19 4.88 16.82
CA ASN A 140 -7.15 4.16 15.98
C ASN A 140 -6.47 3.08 15.13
N HIS A 141 -5.20 3.26 14.77
CA HIS A 141 -4.38 2.22 14.13
C HIS A 141 -4.24 0.96 14.99
N ALA A 142 -4.22 1.09 16.32
CA ALA A 142 -4.17 -0.05 17.23
C ALA A 142 -5.42 -0.95 17.16
N TYR A 143 -6.51 -0.44 16.61
CA TYR A 143 -7.77 -1.16 16.42
C TYR A 143 -8.00 -1.53 14.94
N GLY A 144 -7.04 -1.26 14.05
CA GLY A 144 -7.23 -1.47 12.61
C GLY A 144 -8.28 -0.56 11.96
N ARG A 145 -8.56 0.61 12.56
CA ARG A 145 -9.63 1.54 12.16
C ARG A 145 -9.13 2.90 11.67
N ALA A 146 -7.88 2.95 11.25
CA ALA A 146 -7.30 4.11 10.60
C ALA A 146 -6.34 3.65 9.51
N ILE A 147 -6.27 4.43 8.43
CA ILE A 147 -5.37 4.21 7.30
C ILE A 147 -4.71 5.54 6.99
N ASP A 148 -3.37 5.55 6.94
CA ASP A 148 -2.59 6.66 6.43
C ASP A 148 -2.31 6.39 4.94
N ILE A 149 -2.86 7.20 4.04
CA ILE A 149 -2.68 7.06 2.58
C ILE A 149 -1.70 8.12 2.10
N ASN A 150 -0.61 7.68 1.42
CA ASN A 150 0.45 8.58 0.94
C ASN A 150 0.79 9.65 2.01
N PRO A 151 1.32 9.25 3.18
CA PRO A 151 1.40 10.13 4.35
C PRO A 151 2.33 11.33 4.16
N GLN A 152 3.18 11.35 3.14
CA GLN A 152 3.95 12.55 2.80
C GLN A 152 3.07 13.61 2.14
N GLN A 153 2.28 13.25 1.10
CA GLN A 153 1.37 14.17 0.42
C GLN A 153 0.13 14.50 1.26
N ASN A 154 -0.22 13.63 2.22
CA ASN A 154 -1.35 13.79 3.14
C ASN A 154 -0.89 13.86 4.61
N PRO A 155 0.00 14.81 4.99
CA PRO A 155 0.59 14.83 6.31
C PRO A 155 -0.43 15.25 7.37
N TYR A 156 -0.24 14.76 8.59
CA TYR A 156 -0.90 15.35 9.74
C TYR A 156 -0.31 16.74 10.02
N VAL A 157 -1.15 17.76 9.91
CA VAL A 157 -0.78 19.16 10.14
C VAL A 157 -1.46 19.68 11.40
N TYR A 158 -0.66 20.17 12.32
CA TYR A 158 -1.13 20.80 13.56
C TYR A 158 -1.81 22.14 13.27
N ARG A 159 -2.62 22.62 14.23
CA ARG A 159 -3.32 23.92 14.12
C ARG A 159 -2.39 25.11 13.89
N ASN A 160 -1.14 25.02 14.30
CA ASN A 160 -0.12 26.07 14.10
C ASN A 160 0.52 26.01 12.69
N GLY A 161 0.06 25.12 11.82
CA GLY A 161 0.57 24.98 10.45
C GLY A 161 1.84 24.14 10.29
N THR A 162 2.35 23.53 11.38
CA THR A 162 3.49 22.59 11.29
C THR A 162 2.99 21.15 11.18
N GLY A 163 3.73 20.30 10.48
CA GLY A 163 3.43 18.87 10.42
C GLY A 163 4.23 18.04 11.41
N ALA A 164 3.80 16.81 11.60
CA ALA A 164 4.47 15.86 12.50
C ALA A 164 5.80 15.35 11.94
N HIS A 165 5.96 15.35 10.60
CA HIS A 165 7.11 14.78 9.91
C HIS A 165 7.78 15.82 9.01
N GLU A 166 9.03 16.12 9.28
CA GLU A 166 9.80 17.15 8.56
C GLU A 166 10.04 16.79 7.08
N ASN A 167 10.14 15.51 6.75
CA ASN A 167 10.27 15.05 5.37
C ASN A 167 9.03 15.31 4.49
N ALA A 168 7.87 15.60 5.11
CA ALA A 168 6.65 16.02 4.44
C ALA A 168 6.44 17.55 4.45
N ARG A 169 7.48 18.33 4.80
CA ARG A 169 7.37 19.78 5.03
C ARG A 169 6.82 20.55 3.84
N GLU A 170 7.17 20.19 2.63
CA GLU A 170 6.66 20.84 1.41
C GLU A 170 5.15 20.71 1.24
N PHE A 171 4.52 19.69 1.87
CA PHE A 171 3.10 19.41 1.79
C PHE A 171 2.28 20.01 2.95
N TRP A 172 2.92 20.57 3.99
CA TRP A 172 2.21 21.08 5.18
C TRP A 172 1.20 22.19 4.89
N GLN A 173 1.50 23.04 3.91
CA GLN A 173 0.60 24.15 3.55
C GLN A 173 -0.58 23.72 2.68
N ARG A 174 -0.57 22.46 2.16
CA ARG A 174 -1.61 21.92 1.28
C ARG A 174 -1.95 22.81 0.09
N ASP A 175 -0.98 23.59 -0.37
CA ASP A 175 -1.08 24.44 -1.55
C ASP A 175 -0.51 23.70 -2.76
N VAL A 176 -1.37 22.89 -3.40
CA VAL A 176 -1.00 22.04 -4.54
C VAL A 176 -0.41 22.82 -5.72
N SER A 177 -0.69 24.15 -5.82
CA SER A 177 -0.13 24.99 -6.87
C SER A 177 1.38 25.18 -6.76
N LYS A 178 1.94 24.95 -5.59
CA LYS A 178 3.38 25.06 -5.29
C LYS A 178 4.15 23.74 -5.41
N TRP A 179 3.45 22.64 -5.58
CA TRP A 179 4.09 21.33 -5.66
C TRP A 179 4.64 21.10 -7.06
N SER A 180 5.91 20.69 -7.13
CA SER A 180 6.65 20.60 -8.39
C SER A 180 6.23 19.41 -9.23
N ARG A 181 5.93 18.25 -8.60
CA ARG A 181 5.58 17.02 -9.31
C ARG A 181 4.06 16.90 -9.46
N GLU A 182 3.61 16.56 -10.67
CA GLU A 182 2.18 16.31 -10.95
C GLU A 182 1.65 15.12 -10.12
N ILE A 183 2.49 14.09 -9.94
CA ILE A 183 2.13 12.91 -9.17
C ILE A 183 1.82 13.24 -7.69
N ASP A 184 2.49 14.21 -7.09
CA ASP A 184 2.20 14.64 -5.71
C ASP A 184 0.82 15.28 -5.62
N ARG A 185 0.45 16.10 -6.62
CA ARG A 185 -0.90 16.68 -6.70
C ARG A 185 -1.97 15.63 -6.87
N ALA A 186 -1.71 14.61 -7.71
CA ALA A 186 -2.63 13.48 -7.91
C ALA A 186 -2.76 12.60 -6.66
N ALA A 187 -1.72 12.50 -5.84
CA ALA A 187 -1.67 11.69 -4.63
C ALA A 187 -2.22 12.40 -3.37
N TYR A 188 -2.66 13.65 -3.50
CA TYR A 188 -3.23 14.42 -2.40
C TYR A 188 -4.74 14.18 -2.29
N ILE A 189 -5.19 13.89 -1.09
CA ILE A 189 -6.62 13.82 -0.74
C ILE A 189 -7.01 15.20 -0.23
N GLY A 190 -7.31 16.13 -1.15
CA GLY A 190 -7.75 17.47 -0.82
C GLY A 190 -9.18 17.49 -0.30
N ASN A 191 -9.51 18.48 0.54
CA ASN A 191 -10.90 18.87 0.74
C ASN A 191 -11.36 19.57 -0.54
N GLU A 192 -11.99 18.85 -1.43
CA GLU A 192 -12.85 19.50 -2.42
C GLU A 192 -14.06 20.04 -1.67
N THR A 193 -14.05 21.32 -1.41
CA THR A 193 -15.22 22.06 -0.92
C THR A 193 -16.09 22.47 -2.09
#